data_37fa19f32623a5a844396f9f17f25821
#
_entry.id   37fa19f32623a5a844396f9f17f25821
#
_cell.length_a   1.000
_cell.length_b   1.000
_cell.length_c   1.000
_cell.angle_alpha   90.00
_cell.angle_beta   90.00
_cell.angle_gamma   90.00
#
_symmetry.space_group_name_H-M   'P 1'
#
loop_
_entity.id
_entity.type
_entity.pdbx_description
1 polymer ?
#
loop_
_entity_poly.entity_id
_entity_poly.type
_entity_poly.pdbx_seq_one_letter_code
_entity_poly.pdbx_strand_id
1 'polypeptide(L)'
;MTRPVRLDFPIQQPGWYTKFNSPYYTQSHVEYRAKVRAFVEKEIMPHTHEWDEKKSLPLELYRKTYEAGILPGVVGSPWAGGMGAQLDVKGPKDFDYFHELIILDEFGRCGSGGVLWGLLEGVHIGLPPVLNFGSEDLRRRCGLRVLRGEATICLCITEPYAGSDVANIRCTAKKSPCGQFYVVDGEKKWITNGVWADYFTVAVRTGGAGMGGISLLLIEKTMPGVQCRRMDCMGVWASGTSFITFDNVKVPVGNLIGAENNGFKYIMHNFNHERWGFVVQANRFARVCYEEAFKYAHRRRTFGKRLVEHPVIRAKLADMVRQIDATHHQMENITYQMCTMPKEQSAKALAGITALAKVQSTKVFEYCAREAAQIFGGASYVRGGQGEKVERLYRDVRAYAIPGGSEEIMMDLGVRQAMKEWDAVQSRM
;
A
#
# COMPACT_ATOMS: atom_id res chain seq x y z
N MET A 1 10.09 -11.35 36.39
CA MET A 1 10.57 -9.95 36.25
C MET A 1 10.02 -9.42 34.94
N THR A 2 8.96 -8.61 35.02
CA THR A 2 8.37 -7.92 33.87
C THR A 2 9.38 -6.90 33.38
N ARG A 3 9.84 -7.02 32.11
CA ARG A 3 10.65 -5.99 31.47
C ARG A 3 9.91 -4.66 31.59
N PRO A 4 10.59 -3.56 31.97
CA PRO A 4 9.94 -2.25 32.01
C PRO A 4 9.38 -1.97 30.61
N VAL A 5 8.09 -1.62 30.58
CA VAL A 5 7.44 -1.09 29.37
C VAL A 5 8.36 0.03 28.88
N ARG A 6 8.97 -0.12 27.71
CA ARG A 6 9.70 0.96 27.06
C ARG A 6 8.70 2.10 26.95
N LEU A 7 8.95 3.18 27.66
CA LEU A 7 8.22 4.42 27.50
C LEU A 7 8.35 4.79 26.01
N ASP A 8 7.27 4.59 25.27
CA ASP A 8 7.19 5.10 23.92
C ASP A 8 7.44 6.60 24.02
N PHE A 9 8.39 7.10 23.26
CA PHE A 9 8.76 8.51 23.31
C PHE A 9 7.51 9.36 23.05
N PRO A 10 7.31 10.47 23.80
CA PRO A 10 6.21 11.39 23.54
C PRO A 10 6.23 11.79 22.05
N ILE A 11 5.05 11.79 21.41
CA ILE A 11 4.84 12.26 20.02
C ILE A 11 5.34 11.30 18.91
N GLN A 12 6.03 10.21 19.23
CA GLN A 12 6.46 9.21 18.23
C GLN A 12 5.35 8.25 17.80
N GLN A 13 4.37 8.06 18.67
CA GLN A 13 3.22 7.19 18.41
C GLN A 13 1.95 8.03 18.31
N PRO A 14 0.94 7.58 17.55
CA PRO A 14 -0.37 8.20 17.61
C PRO A 14 -0.88 8.33 19.04
N GLY A 15 -1.59 9.42 19.35
CA GLY A 15 -1.99 9.75 20.72
C GLY A 15 -2.75 8.64 21.43
N TRP A 16 -3.57 7.86 20.75
CA TRP A 16 -4.31 6.74 21.34
C TRP A 16 -3.39 5.59 21.81
N TYR A 17 -2.17 5.47 21.28
CA TYR A 17 -1.16 4.53 21.78
C TYR A 17 -0.55 4.97 23.10
N THR A 18 -0.60 6.27 23.38
CA THR A 18 0.01 6.89 24.57
C THR A 18 -1.02 7.33 25.60
N LYS A 19 -2.19 6.70 25.64
CA LYS A 19 -3.31 6.91 26.57
C LYS A 19 -4.16 8.16 26.33
N PHE A 20 -4.06 8.81 25.16
CA PHE A 20 -5.07 9.81 24.80
C PHE A 20 -6.38 9.10 24.43
N ASN A 21 -7.49 9.68 24.88
CA ASN A 21 -8.81 9.18 24.51
C ASN A 21 -9.03 9.39 23.00
N SER A 22 -9.58 8.37 22.36
CA SER A 22 -9.96 8.43 20.96
C SER A 22 -11.37 7.85 20.80
N PRO A 23 -12.25 8.48 20.00
CA PRO A 23 -13.58 7.94 19.73
C PRO A 23 -13.56 6.78 18.73
N TYR A 24 -12.42 6.49 18.12
CA TYR A 24 -12.31 5.56 16.99
C TYR A 24 -11.89 4.15 17.40
N TYR A 25 -11.05 4.02 18.44
CA TYR A 25 -10.41 2.76 18.78
C TYR A 25 -11.07 2.09 19.98
N THR A 26 -11.42 0.82 19.81
CA THR A 26 -11.98 -0.06 20.84
C THR A 26 -10.90 -0.95 21.44
N GLN A 27 -11.27 -1.75 22.44
CA GLN A 27 -10.39 -2.75 23.05
C GLN A 27 -9.89 -3.78 22.01
N SER A 28 -10.73 -4.14 21.02
CA SER A 28 -10.36 -5.03 19.90
C SER A 28 -9.18 -4.47 19.11
N HIS A 29 -9.19 -3.19 18.79
CA HIS A 29 -8.08 -2.51 18.11
C HIS A 29 -6.80 -2.51 18.94
N VAL A 30 -6.89 -2.28 20.24
CA VAL A 30 -5.71 -2.31 21.16
C VAL A 30 -5.08 -3.70 21.18
N GLU A 31 -5.88 -4.75 21.31
CA GLU A 31 -5.41 -6.14 21.33
C GLU A 31 -4.83 -6.55 19.97
N TYR A 32 -5.49 -6.20 18.89
CA TYR A 32 -5.01 -6.50 17.55
C TYR A 32 -3.70 -5.78 17.24
N ARG A 33 -3.58 -4.50 17.63
CA ARG A 33 -2.32 -3.77 17.52
C ARG A 33 -1.18 -4.45 18.26
N ALA A 34 -1.41 -4.87 19.51
CA ALA A 34 -0.40 -5.57 20.29
C ALA A 34 0.09 -6.84 19.59
N LYS A 35 -0.83 -7.60 18.98
CA LYS A 35 -0.54 -8.81 18.20
C LYS A 35 0.29 -8.47 16.95
N VAL A 36 -0.15 -7.50 16.12
CA VAL A 36 0.55 -7.11 14.89
C VAL A 36 1.93 -6.55 15.23
N ARG A 37 2.04 -5.71 16.26
CA ARG A 37 3.31 -5.15 16.74
C ARG A 37 4.30 -6.23 17.13
N ALA A 38 3.88 -7.19 17.93
CA ALA A 38 4.74 -8.31 18.35
C ALA A 38 5.27 -9.11 17.15
N PHE A 39 4.41 -9.34 16.14
CA PHE A 39 4.82 -10.00 14.90
C PHE A 39 5.87 -9.18 14.15
N VAL A 40 5.61 -7.89 13.92
CA VAL A 40 6.52 -7.00 13.18
C VAL A 40 7.86 -6.86 13.88
N GLU A 41 7.88 -6.72 15.21
CA GLU A 41 9.12 -6.62 16.00
C GLU A 41 9.94 -7.89 15.99
N LYS A 42 9.29 -9.06 15.91
CA LYS A 42 9.97 -10.36 15.92
C LYS A 42 10.39 -10.82 14.52
N GLU A 43 9.48 -10.76 13.54
CA GLU A 43 9.65 -11.43 12.25
C GLU A 43 10.09 -10.45 11.12
N ILE A 44 9.90 -9.14 11.28
CA ILE A 44 10.15 -8.17 10.19
C ILE A 44 11.34 -7.26 10.50
N MET A 45 11.29 -6.51 11.61
CA MET A 45 12.26 -5.45 11.90
C MET A 45 13.71 -5.93 11.99
N PRO A 46 14.04 -7.11 12.54
CA PRO A 46 15.42 -7.57 12.63
C PRO A 46 16.08 -7.85 11.27
N HIS A 47 15.26 -8.13 10.24
CA HIS A 47 15.73 -8.58 8.93
C HIS A 47 15.55 -7.53 7.83
N THR A 48 14.89 -6.41 8.12
CA THR A 48 14.51 -5.39 7.12
C THR A 48 15.68 -4.90 6.29
N HIS A 49 16.81 -4.59 6.92
CA HIS A 49 18.01 -4.10 6.21
C HIS A 49 18.56 -5.16 5.26
N GLU A 50 18.69 -6.39 5.72
CA GLU A 50 19.18 -7.50 4.93
C GLU A 50 18.30 -7.76 3.69
N TRP A 51 16.97 -7.78 3.87
CA TRP A 51 16.03 -8.00 2.77
C TRP A 51 16.03 -6.86 1.76
N ASP A 52 16.15 -5.62 2.24
CA ASP A 52 16.25 -4.46 1.34
C ASP A 52 17.52 -4.55 0.49
N GLU A 53 18.67 -4.83 1.11
CA GLU A 53 19.95 -4.99 0.40
C GLU A 53 19.95 -6.17 -0.57
N LYS A 54 19.35 -7.30 -0.21
CA LYS A 54 19.15 -8.46 -1.09
C LYS A 54 18.10 -8.24 -2.17
N LYS A 55 17.36 -7.14 -2.10
CA LYS A 55 16.24 -6.81 -2.99
C LYS A 55 15.18 -7.92 -3.07
N SER A 56 14.94 -8.65 -2.00
CA SER A 56 14.02 -9.80 -1.98
C SER A 56 13.53 -10.11 -0.57
N LEU A 57 12.37 -10.76 -0.49
CA LEU A 57 11.79 -11.29 0.74
C LEU A 57 11.79 -12.82 0.72
N PRO A 58 11.92 -13.47 1.90
CA PRO A 58 11.64 -14.89 2.01
C PRO A 58 10.16 -15.17 1.74
N LEU A 59 9.83 -16.08 0.83
CA LEU A 59 8.44 -16.38 0.47
C LEU A 59 7.65 -17.01 1.63
N GLU A 60 8.32 -17.73 2.55
CA GLU A 60 7.70 -18.26 3.76
C GLU A 60 7.12 -17.17 4.68
N LEU A 61 7.52 -15.91 4.50
CA LEU A 61 7.01 -14.80 5.29
C LEU A 61 5.50 -14.56 5.04
N TYR A 62 5.01 -14.82 3.84
CA TYR A 62 3.58 -14.77 3.54
C TYR A 62 2.81 -15.79 4.39
N ARG A 63 3.30 -17.01 4.47
CA ARG A 63 2.69 -18.08 5.29
C ARG A 63 2.73 -17.73 6.79
N LYS A 64 3.85 -17.25 7.30
CA LYS A 64 3.96 -16.79 8.70
C LYS A 64 2.99 -15.65 9.01
N THR A 65 2.83 -14.71 8.08
CA THR A 65 1.88 -13.58 8.26
C THR A 65 0.44 -14.07 8.25
N TYR A 66 0.12 -15.09 7.47
CA TYR A 66 -1.18 -15.77 7.50
C TYR A 66 -1.41 -16.48 8.84
N GLU A 67 -0.50 -17.33 9.29
CA GLU A 67 -0.58 -18.09 10.54
C GLU A 67 -0.73 -17.17 11.77
N ALA A 68 -0.15 -15.98 11.69
CA ALA A 68 -0.39 -14.92 12.66
C ALA A 68 -1.80 -14.28 12.55
N GLY A 69 -2.65 -14.68 11.57
CA GLY A 69 -3.97 -14.11 11.37
C GLY A 69 -3.94 -12.62 10.97
N ILE A 70 -2.90 -12.22 10.23
CA ILE A 70 -2.70 -10.83 9.79
C ILE A 70 -2.93 -10.68 8.29
N LEU A 71 -2.35 -11.55 7.46
CA LEU A 71 -2.37 -11.43 6.00
C LEU A 71 -3.78 -11.28 5.42
N PRO A 72 -4.80 -12.06 5.85
CA PRO A 72 -6.16 -11.91 5.32
C PRO A 72 -6.83 -10.57 5.64
N GLY A 73 -6.35 -9.84 6.65
CA GLY A 73 -6.85 -8.51 6.99
C GLY A 73 -6.40 -7.41 6.03
N VAL A 74 -5.38 -7.65 5.22
CA VAL A 74 -4.81 -6.67 4.28
C VAL A 74 -5.74 -6.33 3.11
N VAL A 75 -6.72 -7.17 2.81
CA VAL A 75 -7.74 -6.88 1.77
C VAL A 75 -8.84 -5.91 2.23
N GLY A 76 -8.80 -5.49 3.49
CA GLY A 76 -9.78 -4.59 4.09
C GLY A 76 -11.01 -5.29 4.66
N SER A 77 -12.02 -4.47 4.98
CA SER A 77 -13.29 -4.94 5.56
C SER A 77 -14.29 -5.33 4.46
N PRO A 78 -15.00 -6.49 4.65
CA PRO A 78 -14.93 -7.44 5.76
C PRO A 78 -13.65 -8.28 5.73
N TRP A 79 -13.21 -8.78 6.90
CA TRP A 79 -12.00 -9.59 7.02
C TRP A 79 -11.92 -10.70 5.98
N ALA A 80 -10.74 -10.87 5.38
CA ALA A 80 -10.50 -11.83 4.29
C ALA A 80 -11.41 -11.61 3.05
N GLY A 81 -11.91 -10.39 2.81
CA GLY A 81 -12.81 -10.11 1.69
C GLY A 81 -14.12 -10.92 1.74
N GLY A 82 -14.56 -11.32 2.94
CA GLY A 82 -15.73 -12.16 3.14
C GLY A 82 -15.47 -13.67 3.06
N MET A 83 -14.22 -14.10 2.79
CA MET A 83 -13.86 -15.52 2.68
C MET A 83 -13.40 -16.15 4.00
N GLY A 84 -13.52 -15.43 5.12
CA GLY A 84 -13.00 -15.85 6.42
C GLY A 84 -13.49 -17.22 6.92
N ALA A 85 -14.70 -17.63 6.56
CA ALA A 85 -15.25 -18.94 6.93
C ALA A 85 -14.48 -20.14 6.30
N GLN A 86 -13.71 -19.88 5.24
CA GLN A 86 -12.94 -20.89 4.51
C GLN A 86 -11.47 -20.96 4.96
N LEU A 87 -11.09 -20.13 5.95
CA LEU A 87 -9.75 -20.06 6.51
C LEU A 87 -9.70 -20.73 7.90
N ASP A 88 -8.57 -21.33 8.22
CA ASP A 88 -8.28 -21.95 9.53
C ASP A 88 -7.78 -20.94 10.59
N VAL A 89 -7.42 -19.71 10.16
CA VAL A 89 -7.13 -18.59 11.06
C VAL A 89 -8.32 -17.64 11.16
N LYS A 90 -8.39 -16.89 12.28
CA LYS A 90 -9.48 -15.95 12.52
C LYS A 90 -8.96 -14.55 12.77
N GLY A 91 -9.63 -13.57 12.19
CA GLY A 91 -9.47 -12.15 12.53
C GLY A 91 -10.35 -11.74 13.71
N PRO A 92 -10.25 -10.48 14.14
CA PRO A 92 -11.21 -9.89 15.06
C PRO A 92 -12.65 -10.05 14.54
N LYS A 93 -13.61 -10.29 15.46
CA LYS A 93 -15.02 -10.45 15.07
C LYS A 93 -15.63 -9.19 14.49
N ASP A 94 -15.19 -8.05 14.99
CA ASP A 94 -15.57 -6.69 14.61
C ASP A 94 -14.56 -6.03 13.66
N PHE A 95 -13.90 -6.82 12.81
CA PHE A 95 -12.87 -6.33 11.90
C PHE A 95 -13.40 -5.23 11.00
N ASP A 96 -12.75 -4.08 11.04
CA ASP A 96 -13.05 -2.88 10.25
C ASP A 96 -11.79 -2.27 9.63
N TYR A 97 -11.92 -1.10 8.99
CA TYR A 97 -10.79 -0.41 8.37
C TYR A 97 -9.77 0.16 9.38
N PHE A 98 -10.13 0.34 10.67
CA PHE A 98 -9.13 0.67 11.69
C PHE A 98 -8.23 -0.52 12.03
N HIS A 99 -8.72 -1.74 11.95
CA HIS A 99 -7.86 -2.92 12.08
C HIS A 99 -6.87 -3.03 10.91
N GLU A 100 -7.30 -2.75 9.69
CA GLU A 100 -6.39 -2.70 8.53
C GLU A 100 -5.39 -1.54 8.63
N LEU A 101 -5.83 -0.35 9.07
CA LEU A 101 -4.96 0.78 9.38
C LEU A 101 -3.83 0.34 10.32
N ILE A 102 -4.16 -0.40 11.37
CA ILE A 102 -3.19 -0.94 12.34
C ILE A 102 -2.18 -1.87 11.66
N ILE A 103 -2.62 -2.74 10.74
CA ILE A 103 -1.67 -3.59 9.98
C ILE A 103 -0.68 -2.73 9.23
N LEU A 104 -1.15 -1.83 8.38
CA LEU A 104 -0.29 -1.00 7.52
C LEU A 104 0.63 -0.08 8.34
N ASP A 105 0.10 0.50 9.42
CA ASP A 105 0.85 1.36 10.32
C ASP A 105 1.95 0.60 11.07
N GLU A 106 1.66 -0.53 11.68
CA GLU A 106 2.65 -1.32 12.42
C GLU A 106 3.73 -1.93 11.51
N PHE A 107 3.36 -2.42 10.30
CA PHE A 107 4.34 -2.88 9.32
C PHE A 107 5.25 -1.75 8.84
N GLY A 108 4.73 -0.54 8.67
CA GLY A 108 5.52 0.64 8.31
C GLY A 108 6.63 0.98 9.33
N ARG A 109 6.56 0.51 10.58
CA ARG A 109 7.61 0.70 11.60
C ARG A 109 8.95 0.07 11.21
N CYS A 110 8.95 -0.88 10.30
CA CYS A 110 10.19 -1.47 9.81
C CYS A 110 11.08 -0.45 9.08
N GLY A 111 10.51 0.65 8.58
CA GLY A 111 11.24 1.70 7.88
C GLY A 111 11.75 1.25 6.50
N SER A 112 10.97 0.43 5.79
CA SER A 112 11.22 0.04 4.40
C SER A 112 9.90 -0.08 3.64
N GLY A 113 9.70 0.79 2.65
CA GLY A 113 8.61 0.67 1.68
C GLY A 113 8.73 -0.60 0.85
N GLY A 114 9.97 -1.02 0.55
CA GLY A 114 10.23 -2.24 -0.22
C GLY A 114 9.76 -3.50 0.48
N VAL A 115 10.04 -3.64 1.78
CA VAL A 115 9.58 -4.80 2.58
C VAL A 115 8.06 -4.78 2.74
N LEU A 116 7.46 -3.62 3.03
CA LEU A 116 6.02 -3.49 3.17
C LEU A 116 5.31 -3.84 1.86
N TRP A 117 5.71 -3.24 0.75
CA TRP A 117 5.12 -3.53 -0.56
C TRP A 117 5.40 -4.98 -1.02
N GLY A 118 6.60 -5.47 -0.76
CA GLY A 118 6.97 -6.84 -1.07
C GLY A 118 6.04 -7.85 -0.44
N LEU A 119 5.57 -7.62 0.77
CA LEU A 119 4.73 -8.56 1.52
C LEU A 119 3.23 -8.28 1.38
N LEU A 120 2.80 -7.02 1.38
CA LEU A 120 1.38 -6.68 1.53
C LEU A 120 0.70 -6.21 0.25
N GLU A 121 1.41 -5.52 -0.67
CA GLU A 121 0.74 -4.85 -1.79
C GLU A 121 0.05 -5.81 -2.75
N GLY A 122 0.59 -7.00 -2.99
CA GLY A 122 -0.10 -7.99 -3.82
C GLY A 122 -1.49 -8.33 -3.28
N VAL A 123 -1.60 -8.50 -1.96
CA VAL A 123 -2.87 -8.78 -1.27
C VAL A 123 -3.74 -7.52 -1.19
N HIS A 124 -3.15 -6.35 -0.99
CA HIS A 124 -3.86 -5.08 -0.84
C HIS A 124 -4.47 -4.57 -2.16
N ILE A 125 -3.75 -4.71 -3.28
CA ILE A 125 -4.18 -4.13 -4.56
C ILE A 125 -4.45 -5.16 -5.67
N GLY A 126 -3.70 -6.27 -5.70
CA GLY A 126 -3.81 -7.30 -6.75
C GLY A 126 -4.95 -8.28 -6.53
N LEU A 127 -5.24 -8.61 -5.28
CA LEU A 127 -6.24 -9.60 -4.90
C LEU A 127 -7.69 -9.07 -4.89
N PRO A 128 -8.00 -7.83 -4.45
CA PRO A 128 -9.37 -7.35 -4.35
C PRO A 128 -10.22 -7.47 -5.62
N PRO A 129 -9.72 -7.23 -6.85
CA PRO A 129 -10.50 -7.47 -8.06
C PRO A 129 -10.97 -8.92 -8.22
N VAL A 130 -10.12 -9.89 -7.84
CA VAL A 130 -10.47 -11.32 -7.87
C VAL A 130 -11.55 -11.65 -6.85
N LEU A 131 -11.45 -11.13 -5.62
CA LEU A 131 -12.42 -11.38 -4.56
C LEU A 131 -13.77 -10.71 -4.83
N ASN A 132 -13.78 -9.49 -5.34
CA ASN A 132 -14.99 -8.71 -5.53
C ASN A 132 -15.74 -9.06 -6.84
N PHE A 133 -15.03 -9.41 -7.91
CA PHE A 133 -15.60 -9.55 -9.25
C PHE A 133 -15.29 -10.90 -9.91
N GLY A 134 -14.34 -11.67 -9.39
CA GLY A 134 -14.01 -12.99 -9.90
C GLY A 134 -15.14 -14.01 -9.70
N SER A 135 -15.17 -15.02 -10.58
CA SER A 135 -16.04 -16.18 -10.40
C SER A 135 -15.71 -16.93 -9.09
N GLU A 136 -16.60 -17.79 -8.64
CA GLU A 136 -16.37 -18.64 -7.47
C GLU A 136 -15.11 -19.50 -7.65
N ASP A 137 -14.89 -20.02 -8.85
CA ASP A 137 -13.68 -20.77 -9.19
C ASP A 137 -12.42 -19.91 -9.02
N LEU A 138 -12.39 -18.68 -9.54
CA LEU A 138 -11.25 -17.77 -9.37
C LEU A 138 -11.00 -17.44 -7.91
N ARG A 139 -12.04 -17.16 -7.14
CA ARG A 139 -11.93 -16.91 -5.69
C ARG A 139 -11.34 -18.10 -4.96
N ARG A 140 -11.76 -19.32 -5.31
CA ARG A 140 -11.29 -20.56 -4.67
C ARG A 140 -9.86 -20.90 -5.05
N ARG A 141 -9.52 -20.96 -6.34
CA ARG A 141 -8.20 -21.44 -6.80
C ARG A 141 -7.09 -20.40 -6.69
N CYS A 142 -7.41 -19.11 -6.76
CA CYS A 142 -6.46 -18.01 -6.58
C CYS A 142 -6.65 -17.33 -5.22
N GLY A 143 -7.86 -16.84 -4.94
CA GLY A 143 -8.15 -16.01 -3.76
C GLY A 143 -7.76 -16.69 -2.46
N LEU A 144 -8.21 -17.93 -2.21
CA LEU A 144 -7.87 -18.66 -0.97
C LEU A 144 -6.38 -18.95 -0.85
N ARG A 145 -5.71 -19.35 -1.92
CA ARG A 145 -4.27 -19.63 -1.89
C ARG A 145 -3.45 -18.40 -1.53
N VAL A 146 -3.83 -17.23 -2.11
CA VAL A 146 -3.16 -15.97 -1.80
C VAL A 146 -3.45 -15.54 -0.36
N LEU A 147 -4.71 -15.62 0.09
CA LEU A 147 -5.08 -15.31 1.49
C LEU A 147 -4.34 -16.18 2.51
N ARG A 148 -4.06 -17.45 2.17
CA ARG A 148 -3.31 -18.40 3.00
C ARG A 148 -1.79 -18.23 2.92
N GLY A 149 -1.31 -17.30 2.09
CA GLY A 149 0.12 -17.14 1.85
C GLY A 149 0.80 -18.31 1.14
N GLU A 150 0.02 -19.15 0.43
CA GLU A 150 0.47 -20.29 -0.37
C GLU A 150 0.83 -19.89 -1.80
N ALA A 151 0.39 -18.73 -2.22
CA ALA A 151 0.69 -18.12 -3.51
C ALA A 151 0.75 -16.60 -3.39
N THR A 152 1.35 -15.96 -4.37
CA THR A 152 1.51 -14.52 -4.42
C THR A 152 0.82 -13.95 -5.67
N ILE A 153 0.38 -12.70 -5.59
CA ILE A 153 -0.33 -12.01 -6.67
C ILE A 153 0.21 -10.61 -6.87
N CYS A 154 0.06 -10.07 -8.08
CA CYS A 154 0.36 -8.66 -8.35
C CYS A 154 -0.71 -8.01 -9.22
N LEU A 155 -0.75 -6.67 -9.23
CA LEU A 155 -1.64 -5.86 -10.07
C LEU A 155 -0.86 -5.31 -11.26
N CYS A 156 -1.28 -5.66 -12.48
CA CYS A 156 -0.63 -5.31 -13.73
C CYS A 156 -1.49 -4.36 -14.55
N ILE A 157 -1.39 -3.04 -14.28
CA ILE A 157 -2.14 -2.00 -15.01
C ILE A 157 -1.19 -1.18 -15.86
N THR A 158 -0.19 -0.55 -15.24
CA THR A 158 0.71 0.44 -15.84
C THR A 158 1.55 -0.15 -16.97
N GLU A 159 1.68 0.62 -18.06
CA GLU A 159 2.50 0.32 -19.22
C GLU A 159 3.54 1.43 -19.44
N PRO A 160 4.60 1.21 -20.25
CA PRO A 160 5.57 2.27 -20.57
C PRO A 160 4.92 3.55 -21.11
N TYR A 161 3.78 3.43 -21.77
CA TYR A 161 3.08 4.51 -22.48
C TYR A 161 1.86 5.03 -21.72
N ALA A 162 1.37 4.31 -20.71
CA ALA A 162 0.13 4.59 -20.00
C ALA A 162 0.32 4.36 -18.48
N GLY A 163 0.74 5.41 -17.77
CA GLY A 163 0.80 5.47 -16.31
C GLY A 163 -0.48 6.10 -15.75
N SER A 164 -0.52 7.44 -15.66
CA SER A 164 -1.73 8.17 -15.24
C SER A 164 -2.89 8.01 -16.22
N ASP A 165 -2.60 7.80 -17.50
CA ASP A 165 -3.57 7.62 -18.59
C ASP A 165 -3.96 6.15 -18.78
N VAL A 166 -4.54 5.56 -17.72
CA VAL A 166 -4.95 4.14 -17.69
C VAL A 166 -5.97 3.82 -18.80
N ALA A 167 -6.77 4.79 -19.23
CA ALA A 167 -7.76 4.60 -20.31
C ALA A 167 -7.11 4.23 -21.65
N ASN A 168 -5.83 4.52 -21.85
CA ASN A 168 -5.11 4.32 -23.09
C ASN A 168 -4.06 3.19 -23.04
N ILE A 169 -4.24 2.20 -22.16
CA ILE A 169 -3.40 0.98 -22.18
C ILE A 169 -3.49 0.28 -23.53
N ARG A 170 -2.38 -0.37 -23.92
CA ARG A 170 -2.22 -1.00 -25.26
C ARG A 170 -2.06 -2.52 -25.20
N CYS A 171 -1.81 -3.11 -24.03
CA CYS A 171 -1.80 -4.56 -23.85
C CYS A 171 -3.16 -5.13 -24.28
N THR A 172 -3.19 -5.96 -25.29
CA THR A 172 -4.43 -6.47 -25.91
C THR A 172 -4.76 -7.88 -25.46
N ALA A 173 -6.04 -8.24 -25.51
CA ALA A 173 -6.52 -9.61 -25.35
C ALA A 173 -7.59 -9.88 -26.41
N LYS A 174 -7.27 -10.73 -27.38
CA LYS A 174 -8.18 -11.11 -28.46
C LYS A 174 -8.74 -12.49 -28.21
N LYS A 175 -10.06 -12.65 -28.28
CA LYS A 175 -10.70 -13.96 -28.16
C LYS A 175 -10.30 -14.85 -29.35
N SER A 176 -9.89 -16.09 -29.03
CA SER A 176 -9.54 -17.06 -30.04
C SER A 176 -10.75 -17.44 -30.92
N PRO A 177 -10.55 -17.92 -32.15
CA PRO A 177 -11.67 -18.35 -33.03
C PRO A 177 -12.56 -19.43 -32.40
N CYS A 178 -11.99 -20.34 -31.58
CA CYS A 178 -12.76 -21.37 -30.88
C CYS A 178 -13.50 -20.84 -29.64
N GLY A 179 -13.30 -19.56 -29.25
CA GLY A 179 -13.93 -18.93 -28.10
C GLY A 179 -13.46 -19.39 -26.72
N GLN A 180 -12.44 -20.27 -26.63
CA GLN A 180 -12.00 -20.86 -25.36
C GLN A 180 -10.88 -20.08 -24.65
N PHE A 181 -10.17 -19.20 -25.38
CA PHE A 181 -9.01 -18.47 -24.85
C PHE A 181 -9.06 -17.00 -25.28
N TYR A 182 -8.45 -16.16 -24.47
CA TYR A 182 -7.91 -14.87 -24.89
C TYR A 182 -6.44 -15.05 -25.24
N VAL A 183 -6.01 -14.48 -26.35
CA VAL A 183 -4.60 -14.36 -26.74
C VAL A 183 -4.14 -12.99 -26.29
N VAL A 184 -3.21 -12.94 -25.34
CA VAL A 184 -2.74 -11.71 -24.71
C VAL A 184 -1.37 -11.34 -25.24
N ASP A 185 -1.24 -10.10 -25.73
CA ASP A 185 -0.02 -9.51 -26.26
C ASP A 185 0.20 -8.11 -25.68
N GLY A 186 1.42 -7.82 -25.21
CA GLY A 186 1.78 -6.51 -24.69
C GLY A 186 2.76 -6.55 -23.53
N GLU A 187 2.84 -5.43 -22.81
CA GLU A 187 3.82 -5.26 -21.75
C GLU A 187 3.25 -4.48 -20.57
N LYS A 188 3.79 -4.73 -19.39
CA LYS A 188 3.49 -4.01 -18.13
C LYS A 188 4.78 -3.59 -17.47
N LYS A 189 4.78 -2.41 -16.84
CA LYS A 189 5.98 -1.82 -16.26
C LYS A 189 5.72 -1.29 -14.85
N TRP A 190 6.75 -1.30 -14.03
CA TRP A 190 6.71 -0.92 -12.61
C TRP A 190 5.75 -1.77 -11.77
N ILE A 191 5.71 -3.06 -12.06
CA ILE A 191 4.78 -3.98 -11.38
C ILE A 191 5.41 -4.51 -10.09
N THR A 192 4.88 -4.08 -8.97
CA THR A 192 5.26 -4.57 -7.62
C THR A 192 4.94 -6.07 -7.50
N ASN A 193 5.82 -6.85 -6.87
CA ASN A 193 5.78 -8.31 -6.71
C ASN A 193 5.93 -9.13 -8.00
N GLY A 194 5.92 -8.54 -9.19
CA GLY A 194 5.92 -9.30 -10.45
C GLY A 194 7.08 -10.27 -10.62
N VAL A 195 8.22 -10.07 -9.93
CA VAL A 195 9.37 -10.97 -9.98
C VAL A 195 9.04 -12.37 -9.44
N TRP A 196 8.20 -12.46 -8.40
CA TRP A 196 7.86 -13.74 -7.75
C TRP A 196 6.37 -14.07 -7.74
N ALA A 197 5.49 -13.16 -8.20
CA ALA A 197 4.05 -13.41 -8.23
C ALA A 197 3.71 -14.67 -9.04
N ASP A 198 2.83 -15.51 -8.48
CA ASP A 198 2.27 -16.67 -9.14
C ASP A 198 1.10 -16.27 -10.04
N TYR A 199 0.36 -15.24 -9.63
CA TYR A 199 -0.82 -14.71 -10.31
C TYR A 199 -0.66 -13.24 -10.64
N PHE A 200 -1.20 -12.84 -11.78
CA PHE A 200 -1.24 -11.47 -12.27
C PHE A 200 -2.68 -11.06 -12.53
N THR A 201 -3.17 -10.04 -11.84
CA THR A 201 -4.42 -9.33 -12.18
C THR A 201 -4.09 -8.31 -13.26
N VAL A 202 -4.37 -8.63 -14.51
CA VAL A 202 -3.89 -7.87 -15.67
C VAL A 202 -5.01 -7.09 -16.33
N ALA A 203 -4.82 -5.77 -16.48
CA ALA A 203 -5.67 -4.93 -17.31
C ALA A 203 -5.27 -5.08 -18.76
N VAL A 204 -6.23 -5.43 -19.60
CA VAL A 204 -6.04 -5.68 -21.04
C VAL A 204 -7.13 -4.98 -21.85
N ARG A 205 -6.84 -4.70 -23.10
CA ARG A 205 -7.82 -4.18 -24.04
C ARG A 205 -8.48 -5.31 -24.84
N THR A 206 -9.77 -5.48 -24.59
CA THR A 206 -10.63 -6.46 -25.31
C THR A 206 -11.59 -5.78 -26.28
N GLY A 207 -11.84 -4.47 -26.08
CA GLY A 207 -12.77 -3.67 -26.88
C GLY A 207 -12.10 -2.46 -27.52
N GLY A 208 -12.91 -1.47 -27.89
CA GLY A 208 -12.47 -0.22 -28.49
C GLY A 208 -11.59 0.66 -27.61
N ALA A 209 -11.29 1.87 -28.07
CA ALA A 209 -10.51 2.85 -27.35
C ALA A 209 -11.20 3.35 -26.06
N GLY A 210 -10.43 3.93 -25.17
CA GLY A 210 -10.91 4.53 -23.92
C GLY A 210 -11.26 3.51 -22.83
N MET A 211 -11.95 3.97 -21.81
CA MET A 211 -12.26 3.21 -20.58
C MET A 211 -13.13 1.98 -20.83
N GLY A 212 -14.08 2.07 -21.77
CA GLY A 212 -15.06 1.01 -22.08
C GLY A 212 -14.49 -0.18 -22.85
N GLY A 213 -13.21 -0.16 -23.23
CA GLY A 213 -12.57 -1.29 -23.94
C GLY A 213 -11.64 -2.11 -23.07
N ILE A 214 -11.62 -1.90 -21.74
CA ILE A 214 -10.68 -2.55 -20.80
C ILE A 214 -11.39 -3.67 -20.07
N SER A 215 -10.72 -4.83 -19.98
CA SER A 215 -11.10 -6.00 -19.17
C SER A 215 -10.00 -6.35 -18.18
N LEU A 216 -10.31 -7.17 -17.17
CA LEU A 216 -9.33 -7.75 -16.26
C LEU A 216 -9.24 -9.26 -16.49
N LEU A 217 -8.03 -9.77 -16.62
CA LEU A 217 -7.74 -11.20 -16.71
C LEU A 217 -6.83 -11.65 -15.56
N LEU A 218 -7.09 -12.83 -15.01
CA LEU A 218 -6.14 -13.52 -14.14
C LEU A 218 -5.19 -14.34 -15.01
N ILE A 219 -3.92 -13.96 -15.05
CA ILE A 219 -2.87 -14.67 -15.77
C ILE A 219 -1.96 -15.36 -14.77
N GLU A 220 -1.55 -16.58 -15.05
CA GLU A 220 -0.62 -17.34 -14.23
C GLU A 220 0.80 -17.22 -14.79
N LYS A 221 1.78 -17.08 -13.90
CA LYS A 221 3.20 -16.94 -14.30
C LYS A 221 3.69 -18.09 -15.16
N THR A 222 3.14 -19.27 -14.96
CA THR A 222 3.53 -20.50 -15.67
C THR A 222 2.98 -20.62 -17.09
N MET A 223 2.08 -19.71 -17.48
CA MET A 223 1.55 -19.70 -18.85
C MET A 223 2.65 -19.37 -19.85
N PRO A 224 2.80 -20.16 -20.94
CA PRO A 224 3.79 -19.90 -21.97
C PRO A 224 3.64 -18.48 -22.55
N GLY A 225 4.77 -17.80 -22.75
CA GLY A 225 4.80 -16.42 -23.26
C GLY A 225 4.84 -15.34 -22.16
N VAL A 226 4.69 -15.70 -20.88
CA VAL A 226 4.86 -14.77 -19.76
C VAL A 226 6.33 -14.66 -19.38
N GLN A 227 6.88 -13.44 -19.43
CA GLN A 227 8.25 -13.18 -19.00
C GLN A 227 8.29 -12.01 -18.01
N CYS A 228 9.03 -12.17 -16.91
CA CYS A 228 9.19 -11.17 -15.86
C CYS A 228 10.67 -10.82 -15.67
N ARG A 229 10.99 -9.54 -15.72
CA ARG A 229 12.34 -9.05 -15.50
C ARG A 229 12.32 -8.01 -14.37
N ARG A 230 13.22 -8.21 -13.38
CA ARG A 230 13.42 -7.23 -12.30
C ARG A 230 13.86 -5.89 -12.86
N MET A 231 13.36 -4.83 -12.24
CA MET A 231 13.79 -3.46 -12.51
C MET A 231 14.67 -2.94 -11.36
N ASP A 232 15.77 -2.30 -11.70
CA ASP A 232 16.58 -1.56 -10.73
C ASP A 232 15.98 -0.17 -10.54
N CYS A 233 15.27 0.00 -9.41
CA CYS A 233 14.60 1.23 -9.06
C CYS A 233 15.41 2.02 -8.02
N MET A 234 15.13 3.31 -7.89
CA MET A 234 15.74 4.21 -6.91
C MET A 234 15.55 3.75 -5.47
N GLY A 235 14.33 3.27 -5.14
CA GLY A 235 13.95 2.80 -3.81
C GLY A 235 13.02 1.59 -3.88
N VAL A 236 12.42 1.23 -2.76
CA VAL A 236 11.53 0.08 -2.53
C VAL A 236 12.12 -1.23 -3.06
N TRP A 237 13.39 -1.47 -2.79
CA TRP A 237 14.16 -2.53 -3.42
C TRP A 237 13.64 -3.94 -3.17
N ALA A 238 13.14 -4.22 -1.97
CA ALA A 238 12.59 -5.52 -1.61
C ALA A 238 11.16 -5.77 -2.13
N SER A 239 10.60 -4.86 -2.96
CA SER A 239 9.23 -4.98 -3.48
C SER A 239 9.08 -5.90 -4.70
N GLY A 240 10.19 -6.33 -5.31
CA GLY A 240 10.13 -7.16 -6.51
C GLY A 240 9.54 -6.46 -7.74
N THR A 241 9.75 -5.13 -7.84
CA THR A 241 9.29 -4.35 -9.00
C THR A 241 9.83 -4.90 -10.30
N SER A 242 8.96 -5.08 -11.30
CA SER A 242 9.28 -5.76 -12.55
C SER A 242 8.73 -5.08 -13.79
N PHE A 243 9.36 -5.42 -14.90
CA PHE A 243 8.84 -5.31 -16.25
C PHE A 243 8.33 -6.69 -16.68
N ILE A 244 7.12 -6.75 -17.23
CA ILE A 244 6.47 -8.00 -17.65
C ILE A 244 6.11 -7.89 -19.12
N THR A 245 6.40 -8.94 -19.90
CA THR A 245 5.94 -9.08 -21.27
C THR A 245 5.01 -10.28 -21.39
N PHE A 246 3.99 -10.11 -22.23
CA PHE A 246 3.08 -11.16 -22.66
C PHE A 246 3.23 -11.30 -24.17
N ASP A 247 3.64 -12.48 -24.62
CA ASP A 247 3.85 -12.81 -26.01
C ASP A 247 2.96 -14.01 -26.38
N ASN A 248 1.86 -13.74 -27.07
CA ASN A 248 0.91 -14.76 -27.50
C ASN A 248 0.40 -15.67 -26.36
N VAL A 249 0.18 -15.09 -25.18
CA VAL A 249 -0.22 -15.84 -23.97
C VAL A 249 -1.67 -16.30 -24.09
N LYS A 250 -1.90 -17.60 -24.07
CA LYS A 250 -3.24 -18.20 -24.12
C LYS A 250 -3.86 -18.27 -22.74
N VAL A 251 -4.80 -17.38 -22.47
CA VAL A 251 -5.49 -17.27 -21.17
C VAL A 251 -6.91 -17.86 -21.30
N PRO A 252 -7.29 -18.88 -20.54
CA PRO A 252 -8.64 -19.44 -20.57
C PRO A 252 -9.72 -18.36 -20.35
N VAL A 253 -10.84 -18.44 -21.06
CA VAL A 253 -11.93 -17.46 -20.91
C VAL A 253 -12.51 -17.44 -19.49
N GLY A 254 -12.43 -18.55 -18.75
CA GLY A 254 -12.79 -18.63 -17.33
C GLY A 254 -11.90 -17.80 -16.40
N ASN A 255 -10.78 -17.28 -16.88
CA ASN A 255 -9.90 -16.37 -16.14
C ASN A 255 -10.31 -14.89 -16.27
N LEU A 256 -11.42 -14.59 -16.94
CA LEU A 256 -11.99 -13.25 -16.97
C LEU A 256 -12.48 -12.87 -15.55
N ILE A 257 -12.00 -11.74 -15.05
CA ILE A 257 -12.44 -11.17 -13.77
C ILE A 257 -13.63 -10.25 -14.04
N GLY A 258 -14.81 -10.69 -13.63
CA GLY A 258 -16.06 -9.98 -13.89
C GLY A 258 -16.54 -10.09 -15.34
N ALA A 259 -17.00 -8.99 -15.91
CA ALA A 259 -17.52 -8.92 -17.27
C ALA A 259 -16.53 -8.23 -18.23
N GLU A 260 -16.53 -8.67 -19.49
CA GLU A 260 -15.72 -8.08 -20.55
C GLU A 260 -16.05 -6.59 -20.72
N ASN A 261 -15.03 -5.78 -20.95
CA ASN A 261 -15.12 -4.31 -21.12
C ASN A 261 -15.55 -3.51 -19.85
N ASN A 262 -15.59 -4.15 -18.68
CA ASN A 262 -15.86 -3.50 -17.39
C ASN A 262 -14.62 -3.35 -16.50
N GLY A 263 -13.44 -3.71 -16.98
CA GLY A 263 -12.21 -3.73 -16.20
C GLY A 263 -11.85 -2.38 -15.61
N PHE A 264 -12.05 -1.28 -16.33
CA PHE A 264 -11.78 0.05 -15.80
C PHE A 264 -12.62 0.37 -14.55
N LYS A 265 -13.90 0.00 -14.54
CA LYS A 265 -14.79 0.17 -13.38
C LYS A 265 -14.29 -0.63 -12.18
N TYR A 266 -13.79 -1.84 -12.41
CA TYR A 266 -13.26 -2.72 -11.35
C TYR A 266 -11.95 -2.20 -10.78
N ILE A 267 -11.07 -1.64 -11.62
CA ILE A 267 -9.85 -0.94 -11.18
C ILE A 267 -10.20 0.26 -10.28
N MET A 268 -11.13 1.11 -10.74
CA MET A 268 -11.54 2.31 -9.98
C MET A 268 -12.19 1.97 -8.64
N HIS A 269 -12.86 0.81 -8.52
CA HIS A 269 -13.47 0.36 -7.27
C HIS A 269 -12.44 0.21 -6.14
N ASN A 270 -11.22 -0.24 -6.44
CA ASN A 270 -10.18 -0.43 -5.45
C ASN A 270 -9.28 0.80 -5.23
N PHE A 271 -9.25 1.76 -6.15
CA PHE A 271 -8.28 2.86 -6.13
C PHE A 271 -8.40 3.77 -4.90
N ASN A 272 -9.59 4.00 -4.37
CA ASN A 272 -9.72 4.81 -3.15
C ASN A 272 -9.14 4.08 -1.94
N HIS A 273 -9.33 2.77 -1.85
CA HIS A 273 -8.75 1.91 -0.82
C HIS A 273 -7.20 1.90 -0.93
N GLU A 274 -6.66 1.70 -2.12
CA GLU A 274 -5.23 1.79 -2.40
C GLU A 274 -4.65 3.15 -1.98
N ARG A 275 -5.27 4.26 -2.38
CA ARG A 275 -4.83 5.61 -2.01
C ARG A 275 -4.84 5.84 -0.52
N TRP A 276 -5.89 5.38 0.16
CA TRP A 276 -5.96 5.44 1.62
C TRP A 276 -4.82 4.63 2.27
N GLY A 277 -4.52 3.43 1.76
CA GLY A 277 -3.37 2.64 2.21
C GLY A 277 -2.04 3.40 2.07
N PHE A 278 -1.83 4.13 0.97
CA PHE A 278 -0.66 5.02 0.82
C PHE A 278 -0.62 6.13 1.86
N VAL A 279 -1.77 6.71 2.25
CA VAL A 279 -1.84 7.71 3.33
C VAL A 279 -1.33 7.12 4.63
N VAL A 280 -1.79 5.93 5.01
CA VAL A 280 -1.38 5.24 6.25
C VAL A 280 0.12 4.98 6.25
N GLN A 281 0.63 4.37 5.19
CA GLN A 281 2.04 4.00 5.05
C GLN A 281 2.96 5.22 5.05
N ALA A 282 2.65 6.25 4.24
CA ALA A 282 3.46 7.46 4.13
C ALA A 282 3.50 8.23 5.46
N ASN A 283 2.37 8.36 6.15
CA ASN A 283 2.33 9.00 7.46
C ASN A 283 3.14 8.23 8.51
N ARG A 284 3.12 6.88 8.48
CA ARG A 284 3.96 6.06 9.37
C ARG A 284 5.45 6.25 9.05
N PHE A 285 5.84 6.29 7.79
CA PHE A 285 7.24 6.52 7.43
C PHE A 285 7.74 7.92 7.81
N ALA A 286 6.88 8.93 7.70
CA ALA A 286 7.18 10.25 8.24
C ALA A 286 7.45 10.19 9.76
N ARG A 287 6.63 9.43 10.52
CA ARG A 287 6.88 9.20 11.96
C ARG A 287 8.19 8.46 12.22
N VAL A 288 8.54 7.46 11.42
CA VAL A 288 9.84 6.75 11.55
C VAL A 288 10.99 7.71 11.33
N CYS A 289 10.93 8.57 10.31
CA CYS A 289 11.93 9.61 10.09
C CYS A 289 12.08 10.56 11.29
N TYR A 290 10.94 11.02 11.83
CA TYR A 290 10.91 11.85 13.03
C TYR A 290 11.50 11.11 14.25
N GLU A 291 11.09 9.87 14.50
CA GLU A 291 11.55 9.05 15.62
C GLU A 291 13.07 8.87 15.60
N GLU A 292 13.62 8.48 14.47
CA GLU A 292 15.06 8.26 14.31
C GLU A 292 15.83 9.60 14.46
N ALA A 293 15.33 10.68 13.87
CA ALA A 293 15.94 12.02 14.00
C ALA A 293 15.91 12.50 15.46
N PHE A 294 14.80 12.30 16.18
CA PHE A 294 14.66 12.64 17.60
C PHE A 294 15.64 11.87 18.47
N LYS A 295 15.73 10.54 18.30
CA LYS A 295 16.68 9.68 19.02
C LYS A 295 18.12 10.09 18.76
N TYR A 296 18.46 10.36 17.52
CA TYR A 296 19.79 10.81 17.13
C TYR A 296 20.14 12.16 17.73
N ALA A 297 19.23 13.14 17.68
CA ALA A 297 19.44 14.47 18.23
C ALA A 297 19.67 14.48 19.75
N HIS A 298 19.13 13.49 20.48
CA HIS A 298 19.37 13.33 21.91
C HIS A 298 20.72 12.71 22.26
N ARG A 299 21.28 11.90 21.36
CA ARG A 299 22.58 11.23 21.55
C ARG A 299 23.76 12.03 21.02
N ARG A 300 23.61 12.66 19.85
CA ARG A 300 24.68 13.40 19.20
C ARG A 300 24.99 14.71 19.91
N ARG A 301 26.27 15.01 20.11
CA ARG A 301 26.75 16.27 20.66
C ARG A 301 27.52 17.07 19.62
N THR A 302 27.31 18.38 19.58
CA THR A 302 28.01 19.37 18.76
C THR A 302 28.13 20.68 19.53
N PHE A 303 29.25 21.37 19.42
CA PHE A 303 29.50 22.64 20.15
C PHE A 303 29.22 22.53 21.67
N GLY A 304 29.59 21.43 22.27
CA GLY A 304 29.44 21.19 23.72
C GLY A 304 28.02 20.82 24.19
N LYS A 305 27.00 20.83 23.32
CA LYS A 305 25.58 20.55 23.63
C LYS A 305 25.08 19.35 22.90
N ARG A 306 23.99 18.75 23.38
CA ARG A 306 23.24 17.75 22.56
C ARG A 306 22.61 18.45 21.36
N LEU A 307 22.48 17.74 20.25
CA LEU A 307 21.96 18.32 19.03
C LEU A 307 20.54 18.88 19.22
N VAL A 308 19.69 18.21 20.03
CA VAL A 308 18.33 18.66 20.38
C VAL A 308 18.29 19.98 21.16
N GLU A 309 19.41 20.39 21.80
CA GLU A 309 19.48 21.66 22.56
C GLU A 309 19.67 22.88 21.65
N HIS A 310 19.92 22.66 20.33
CA HIS A 310 19.98 23.75 19.37
C HIS A 310 18.57 24.14 18.89
N PRO A 311 18.19 25.43 18.93
CA PRO A 311 16.84 25.88 18.55
C PRO A 311 16.41 25.45 17.16
N VAL A 312 17.32 25.50 16.17
CA VAL A 312 17.04 25.10 14.78
C VAL A 312 16.65 23.62 14.67
N ILE A 313 17.23 22.75 15.48
CA ILE A 313 16.88 21.32 15.48
C ILE A 313 15.51 21.10 16.09
N ARG A 314 15.20 21.80 17.20
CA ARG A 314 13.86 21.75 17.80
C ARG A 314 12.80 22.28 16.86
N ALA A 315 13.06 23.37 16.12
CA ALA A 315 12.16 23.91 15.14
C ALA A 315 11.84 22.87 14.00
N LYS A 316 12.88 22.21 13.48
CA LYS A 316 12.69 21.13 12.50
C LYS A 316 11.83 19.97 13.04
N LEU A 317 12.15 19.48 14.24
CA LEU A 317 11.37 18.41 14.88
C LEU A 317 9.93 18.83 15.16
N ALA A 318 9.69 20.07 15.60
CA ALA A 318 8.35 20.60 15.82
C ALA A 318 7.53 20.69 14.53
N ASP A 319 8.13 21.12 13.42
CA ASP A 319 7.42 21.22 12.14
C ASP A 319 7.13 19.84 11.53
N MET A 320 8.06 18.87 11.69
CA MET A 320 7.80 17.48 11.28
C MET A 320 6.57 16.90 12.00
N VAL A 321 6.53 16.98 13.33
CA VAL A 321 5.43 16.36 14.10
C VAL A 321 4.10 17.06 13.90
N ARG A 322 4.08 18.39 13.77
CA ARG A 322 2.88 19.17 13.47
C ARG A 322 2.20 18.69 12.18
N GLN A 323 2.98 18.45 11.12
CA GLN A 323 2.46 17.99 9.84
C GLN A 323 2.03 16.52 9.90
N ILE A 324 2.80 15.66 10.57
CA ILE A 324 2.46 14.24 10.79
C ILE A 324 1.13 14.10 11.51
N ASP A 325 0.91 14.85 12.60
CA ASP A 325 -0.31 14.73 13.39
C ASP A 325 -1.52 15.30 12.66
N ALA A 326 -1.38 16.41 11.95
CA ALA A 326 -2.45 16.94 11.09
C ALA A 326 -2.89 15.91 10.04
N THR A 327 -1.93 15.25 9.38
CA THR A 327 -2.20 14.19 8.40
C THR A 327 -2.83 12.96 9.06
N HIS A 328 -2.40 12.60 10.27
CA HIS A 328 -2.95 11.47 11.01
C HIS A 328 -4.44 11.67 11.33
N HIS A 329 -4.83 12.83 11.83
CA HIS A 329 -6.24 13.13 12.12
C HIS A 329 -7.12 13.15 10.87
N GLN A 330 -6.61 13.65 9.74
CA GLN A 330 -7.31 13.56 8.47
C GLN A 330 -7.50 12.09 8.04
N MET A 331 -6.47 11.28 8.19
CA MET A 331 -6.50 9.84 7.89
C MET A 331 -7.52 9.09 8.76
N GLU A 332 -7.53 9.34 10.09
CA GLU A 332 -8.50 8.74 11.00
C GLU A 332 -9.93 9.11 10.63
N ASN A 333 -10.18 10.37 10.26
CA ASN A 333 -11.52 10.79 9.81
C ASN A 333 -11.94 10.06 8.54
N ILE A 334 -11.06 9.93 7.53
CA ILE A 334 -11.36 9.16 6.30
C ILE A 334 -11.66 7.71 6.65
N THR A 335 -10.84 7.10 7.50
CA THR A 335 -11.03 5.71 7.96
C THR A 335 -12.39 5.52 8.65
N TYR A 336 -12.77 6.46 9.50
CA TYR A 336 -14.09 6.45 10.15
C TYR A 336 -15.24 6.50 9.14
N GLN A 337 -15.13 7.36 8.13
CA GLN A 337 -16.14 7.41 7.08
C GLN A 337 -16.19 6.11 6.27
N MET A 338 -15.05 5.47 6.01
CA MET A 338 -15.00 4.15 5.36
C MET A 338 -15.70 3.07 6.18
N CYS A 339 -15.66 3.15 7.52
CA CYS A 339 -16.36 2.21 8.41
C CYS A 339 -17.86 2.46 8.53
N THR A 340 -18.31 3.72 8.43
CA THR A 340 -19.66 4.12 8.79
C THR A 340 -20.57 4.43 7.61
N MET A 341 -20.03 4.82 6.48
CA MET A 341 -20.80 5.07 5.26
C MET A 341 -21.13 3.77 4.52
N PRO A 342 -22.31 3.66 3.87
CA PRO A 342 -22.56 2.60 2.89
C PRO A 342 -21.49 2.61 1.77
N LYS A 343 -21.01 1.43 1.35
CA LYS A 343 -19.90 1.30 0.39
C LYS A 343 -20.09 2.10 -0.90
N GLU A 344 -21.28 2.11 -1.46
CA GLU A 344 -21.57 2.86 -2.70
C GLU A 344 -21.49 4.36 -2.51
N GLN A 345 -21.89 4.85 -1.33
CA GLN A 345 -21.80 6.27 -0.98
C GLN A 345 -20.35 6.67 -0.70
N SER A 346 -19.62 5.88 0.10
CA SER A 346 -18.23 6.16 0.46
C SER A 346 -17.32 6.23 -0.76
N ALA A 347 -17.51 5.36 -1.75
CA ALA A 347 -16.72 5.34 -2.98
C ALA A 347 -16.76 6.67 -3.76
N LYS A 348 -17.89 7.39 -3.70
CA LYS A 348 -18.04 8.71 -4.33
C LYS A 348 -17.61 9.85 -3.40
N ALA A 349 -18.15 9.86 -2.18
CA ALA A 349 -17.94 10.95 -1.23
C ALA A 349 -16.48 11.08 -0.79
N LEU A 350 -15.74 9.97 -0.66
CA LEU A 350 -14.36 9.98 -0.19
C LEU A 350 -13.33 10.12 -1.31
N ALA A 351 -13.72 10.06 -2.59
CA ALA A 351 -12.76 10.06 -3.70
C ALA A 351 -11.86 11.32 -3.71
N GLY A 352 -12.46 12.50 -3.56
CA GLY A 352 -11.73 13.77 -3.55
C GLY A 352 -10.85 13.94 -2.31
N ILE A 353 -11.43 13.73 -1.13
CA ILE A 353 -10.70 13.91 0.14
C ILE A 353 -9.55 12.90 0.29
N THR A 354 -9.74 11.65 -0.14
CA THR A 354 -8.69 10.62 -0.12
C THR A 354 -7.56 10.95 -1.11
N ALA A 355 -7.90 11.49 -2.28
CA ALA A 355 -6.91 11.94 -3.24
C ALA A 355 -6.04 13.07 -2.67
N LEU A 356 -6.66 14.08 -2.04
CA LEU A 356 -5.95 15.18 -1.39
C LEU A 356 -5.13 14.72 -0.19
N ALA A 357 -5.65 13.79 0.62
CA ALA A 357 -4.93 13.20 1.75
C ALA A 357 -3.69 12.41 1.27
N LYS A 358 -3.77 11.70 0.13
CA LYS A 358 -2.62 11.03 -0.49
C LYS A 358 -1.52 12.03 -0.84
N VAL A 359 -1.84 13.14 -1.45
CA VAL A 359 -0.87 14.21 -1.74
C VAL A 359 -0.27 14.77 -0.46
N GLN A 360 -1.11 15.08 0.52
CA GLN A 360 -0.65 15.60 1.81
C GLN A 360 0.34 14.65 2.48
N SER A 361 0.00 13.36 2.58
CA SER A 361 0.83 12.37 3.26
C SER A 361 2.18 12.14 2.57
N THR A 362 2.21 12.11 1.23
CA THR A 362 3.47 11.91 0.48
C THR A 362 4.38 13.12 0.57
N LYS A 363 3.83 14.34 0.54
CA LYS A 363 4.60 15.57 0.76
C LYS A 363 5.15 15.67 2.17
N VAL A 364 4.37 15.29 3.18
CA VAL A 364 4.83 15.25 4.57
C VAL A 364 5.93 14.19 4.74
N PHE A 365 5.78 13.03 4.12
CA PHE A 365 6.83 12.01 4.15
C PHE A 365 8.13 12.52 3.50
N GLU A 366 8.06 13.14 2.32
CA GLU A 366 9.23 13.73 1.65
C GLU A 366 9.91 14.80 2.51
N TYR A 367 9.12 15.70 3.10
CA TYR A 367 9.62 16.71 4.03
C TYR A 367 10.32 16.07 5.23
N CYS A 368 9.68 15.10 5.89
CA CYS A 368 10.24 14.44 7.06
C CYS A 368 11.50 13.64 6.74
N ALA A 369 11.55 12.94 5.62
CA ALA A 369 12.73 12.21 5.18
C ALA A 369 13.93 13.15 4.94
N ARG A 370 13.67 14.28 4.26
CA ARG A 370 14.68 15.33 4.02
C ARG A 370 15.18 15.95 5.33
N GLU A 371 14.29 16.36 6.24
CA GLU A 371 14.69 17.01 7.48
C GLU A 371 15.40 16.04 8.44
N ALA A 372 14.96 14.77 8.49
CA ALA A 372 15.66 13.74 9.24
C ALA A 372 17.07 13.50 8.68
N ALA A 373 17.22 13.37 7.36
CA ALA A 373 18.51 13.22 6.73
C ALA A 373 19.45 14.40 7.05
N GLN A 374 18.92 15.63 7.06
CA GLN A 374 19.68 16.82 7.40
C GLN A 374 20.11 16.84 8.89
N ILE A 375 19.26 16.36 9.81
CA ILE A 375 19.59 16.23 11.23
C ILE A 375 20.69 15.19 11.45
N PHE A 376 20.65 14.07 10.71
CA PHE A 376 21.70 13.03 10.77
C PHE A 376 23.02 13.48 10.13
N GLY A 377 22.95 14.40 9.16
CA GLY A 377 24.12 14.82 8.38
C GLY A 377 24.74 13.64 7.63
N GLY A 378 26.07 13.54 7.59
CA GLY A 378 26.79 12.49 6.87
C GLY A 378 26.40 11.05 7.27
N ALA A 379 25.86 10.83 8.47
CA ALA A 379 25.43 9.50 8.92
C ALA A 379 24.19 8.95 8.14
N SER A 380 23.38 9.82 7.55
CA SER A 380 22.27 9.42 6.68
C SER A 380 22.64 9.33 5.20
N TYR A 381 23.86 9.69 4.84
CA TYR A 381 24.35 9.60 3.45
C TYR A 381 25.04 8.26 3.17
N VAL A 382 25.33 7.50 4.22
CA VAL A 382 25.94 6.17 4.14
C VAL A 382 24.87 5.11 4.29
N ARG A 383 24.88 4.11 3.43
CA ARG A 383 24.00 2.94 3.53
C ARG A 383 24.39 2.10 4.75
N GLY A 384 23.42 1.71 5.55
CA GLY A 384 23.68 1.01 6.81
C GLY A 384 24.05 1.93 7.98
N GLY A 385 24.31 1.36 9.14
CA GLY A 385 24.67 2.09 10.35
C GLY A 385 23.54 2.87 11.00
N GLN A 386 23.87 3.95 11.69
CA GLN A 386 22.90 4.68 12.51
C GLN A 386 21.79 5.38 11.72
N GLY A 387 22.05 5.74 10.47
CA GLY A 387 21.14 6.46 9.59
C GLY A 387 20.38 5.58 8.60
N GLU A 388 20.54 4.27 8.65
CA GLU A 388 20.08 3.34 7.62
C GLU A 388 18.57 3.45 7.28
N LYS A 389 17.71 3.62 8.28
CA LYS A 389 16.27 3.78 8.05
C LYS A 389 15.95 5.09 7.34
N VAL A 390 16.59 6.18 7.75
CA VAL A 390 16.38 7.50 7.17
C VAL A 390 16.90 7.55 5.73
N GLU A 391 18.08 6.99 5.48
CA GLU A 391 18.66 6.86 4.13
C GLU A 391 17.71 6.06 3.22
N ARG A 392 17.25 4.89 3.66
CA ARG A 392 16.33 4.04 2.92
C ARG A 392 15.01 4.73 2.61
N LEU A 393 14.39 5.34 3.61
CA LEU A 393 13.13 6.06 3.44
C LEU A 393 13.28 7.29 2.54
N TYR A 394 14.44 7.92 2.50
CA TYR A 394 14.72 9.01 1.57
C TYR A 394 14.75 8.54 0.10
N ARG A 395 15.21 7.32 -0.15
CA ARG A 395 15.11 6.68 -1.48
C ARG A 395 13.69 6.22 -1.81
N ASP A 396 12.96 5.74 -0.80
CA ASP A 396 11.64 5.13 -0.98
C ASP A 396 10.53 6.16 -1.26
N VAL A 397 10.69 7.40 -0.78
CA VAL A 397 9.61 8.41 -0.83
C VAL A 397 9.08 8.66 -2.23
N ARG A 398 9.92 8.64 -3.26
CA ARG A 398 9.46 8.86 -4.65
C ARG A 398 8.52 7.76 -5.15
N ALA A 399 8.71 6.53 -4.68
CA ALA A 399 7.80 5.44 -4.98
C ALA A 399 6.41 5.62 -4.37
N TYR A 400 6.26 6.44 -3.32
CA TYR A 400 4.95 6.78 -2.73
C TYR A 400 4.28 7.97 -3.42
N ALA A 401 5.03 8.91 -3.95
CA ALA A 401 4.49 10.09 -4.62
C ALA A 401 3.87 9.78 -6.00
N ILE A 402 4.41 8.79 -6.72
CA ILE A 402 4.10 8.53 -8.13
C ILE A 402 2.88 7.61 -8.33
N PRO A 403 2.80 6.37 -7.78
CA PRO A 403 1.71 5.43 -8.01
C PRO A 403 0.44 5.79 -7.23
N GLY A 404 -0.65 5.08 -7.52
CA GLY A 404 -1.97 5.39 -6.96
C GLY A 404 -2.57 6.71 -7.48
N GLY A 405 -1.94 7.29 -8.49
CA GLY A 405 -2.12 8.63 -9.06
C GLY A 405 -1.05 9.60 -8.56
N SER A 406 -0.37 10.28 -9.51
CA SER A 406 0.62 11.30 -9.17
C SER A 406 0.01 12.44 -8.36
N GLU A 407 0.83 13.19 -7.65
CA GLU A 407 0.35 14.31 -6.81
C GLU A 407 -0.49 15.30 -7.62
N GLU A 408 -0.09 15.62 -8.85
CA GLU A 408 -0.80 16.55 -9.73
C GLU A 408 -2.17 16.01 -10.14
N ILE A 409 -2.24 14.73 -10.55
CA ILE A 409 -3.50 14.07 -10.91
C ILE A 409 -4.44 13.99 -9.69
N MET A 410 -3.89 13.77 -8.50
CA MET A 410 -4.70 13.68 -7.28
C MET A 410 -5.23 15.05 -6.84
N MET A 411 -4.43 16.10 -6.95
CA MET A 411 -4.89 17.48 -6.68
C MET A 411 -6.01 17.89 -7.63
N ASP A 412 -5.84 17.65 -8.92
CA ASP A 412 -6.87 17.92 -9.93
C ASP A 412 -8.15 17.10 -9.68
N LEU A 413 -8.01 15.81 -9.35
CA LEU A 413 -9.14 14.95 -8.99
C LEU A 413 -9.91 15.51 -7.79
N GLY A 414 -9.21 15.99 -6.76
CA GLY A 414 -9.84 16.56 -5.56
C GLY A 414 -10.75 17.72 -5.90
N VAL A 415 -10.25 18.67 -6.69
CA VAL A 415 -11.03 19.85 -7.12
C VAL A 415 -12.17 19.46 -8.06
N ARG A 416 -11.93 18.58 -9.03
CA ARG A 416 -12.99 18.13 -9.95
C ARG A 416 -14.15 17.42 -9.24
N GLN A 417 -13.89 16.69 -8.17
CA GLN A 417 -14.97 16.09 -7.36
C GLN A 417 -15.78 17.16 -6.64
N ALA A 418 -15.13 18.16 -6.03
CA ALA A 418 -15.82 19.28 -5.39
C ALA A 418 -16.69 20.09 -6.38
N MET A 419 -16.19 20.31 -7.61
CA MET A 419 -16.97 20.97 -8.67
C MET A 419 -18.23 20.18 -9.04
N LYS A 420 -18.14 18.85 -9.18
CA LYS A 420 -19.32 18.01 -9.47
C LYS A 420 -20.36 18.05 -8.34
N GLU A 421 -19.91 18.10 -7.09
CA GLU A 421 -20.81 18.23 -5.95
C GLU A 421 -21.50 19.59 -5.95
N TRP A 422 -20.78 20.65 -6.24
CA TRP A 422 -21.33 21.99 -6.40
C TRP A 422 -22.40 22.04 -7.49
N ASP A 423 -22.10 21.54 -8.69
CA ASP A 423 -23.05 21.53 -9.81
C ASP A 423 -24.32 20.73 -9.48
N ALA A 424 -24.15 19.60 -8.75
CA ALA A 424 -25.29 18.80 -8.30
C ALA A 424 -26.17 19.50 -7.25
N VAL A 425 -25.61 20.40 -6.44
CA VAL A 425 -26.40 21.23 -5.50
C VAL A 425 -27.13 22.33 -6.27
N GLN A 426 -26.45 23.02 -7.18
CA GLN A 426 -27.07 24.09 -7.98
C GLN A 426 -28.23 23.59 -8.85
N SER A 427 -28.13 22.37 -9.40
CA SER A 427 -29.19 21.78 -10.21
C SER A 427 -30.46 21.39 -9.42
N ARG A 428 -30.41 21.42 -8.08
CA ARG A 428 -31.54 21.13 -7.19
C ARG A 428 -32.18 22.37 -6.59
N MET A 429 -31.52 23.52 -6.72
CA MET A 429 -32.01 24.87 -6.36
C MET A 429 -32.77 25.52 -7.51
#